data_ffcebd73484b99005f2c2585237cafd9
#
_entry.id   ffcebd73484b99005f2c2585237cafd9
#
_cell.length_a   1.000
_cell.length_b   1.000
_cell.length_c   1.000
_cell.angle_alpha   90.00
_cell.angle_beta   90.00
_cell.angle_gamma   90.00
#
_symmetry.space_group_name_H-M   'P 1'
#
loop_
_entity.id
_entity.type
_entity.pdbx_description
1 polymer ?
#
loop_
_entity_poly.entity_id
_entity_poly.type
_entity_poly.pdbx_seq_one_letter_code
_entity_poly.pdbx_strand_id
1 'polypeptide(L)'
;DAGQWLADRYESPKYKIPECIVVWGYNIPASCPDNVFGHWIIDLMKRGAKIIAIDPRLSWFASRATKWLRLRPGTDGALAMGFLNVMINERLYDEGFVEKWTNGHHLIRRDTGKLLRESDLVDGGSQSNFVVWDAENEKPAIWNSNEAEYQSPKVKPALTGNSEVNLKDGTRVQARTVWDVFCEEVNRYPLGRVAEITLVPEKDIRDAAILYAESKPASIHW
;
A
#
# COMPACT_ATOMS: atom_id res chain seq x y z
N ASP A 1 -7.80 -0.66 -27.98
CA ASP A 1 -7.01 -1.71 -27.31
C ASP A 1 -7.57 -2.16 -25.97
N ALA A 2 -8.20 -1.28 -25.19
CA ALA A 2 -8.80 -1.66 -23.91
C ALA A 2 -9.90 -2.73 -24.05
N GLY A 3 -10.63 -2.74 -25.13
CA GLY A 3 -11.70 -3.71 -25.37
C GLY A 3 -11.22 -5.14 -25.64
N GLN A 4 -10.15 -5.30 -26.37
CA GLN A 4 -9.57 -6.62 -26.66
C GLN A 4 -9.00 -7.32 -25.46
N TRP A 5 -8.33 -6.57 -24.61
CA TRP A 5 -7.72 -7.09 -23.42
C TRP A 5 -8.68 -7.44 -22.28
N LEU A 6 -9.87 -6.87 -22.31
CA LEU A 6 -10.93 -7.15 -21.37
C LEU A 6 -11.64 -8.48 -21.68
N ALA A 7 -11.92 -8.76 -22.94
CA ALA A 7 -12.55 -10.00 -23.37
C ALA A 7 -11.70 -11.24 -23.03
N ASP A 8 -10.41 -11.18 -23.31
CA ASP A 8 -9.50 -12.31 -23.06
C ASP A 8 -9.23 -12.59 -21.59
N ARG A 9 -9.39 -11.60 -20.71
CA ARG A 9 -9.10 -11.75 -19.28
C ARG A 9 -10.06 -12.68 -18.55
N TYR A 10 -11.30 -12.72 -18.94
CA TYR A 10 -12.29 -13.55 -18.25
C TYR A 10 -12.23 -15.02 -18.59
N GLU A 11 -11.76 -15.34 -19.77
CA GLU A 11 -11.73 -16.70 -20.32
C GLU A 11 -10.34 -17.31 -20.26
N SER A 12 -9.31 -16.49 -20.12
CA SER A 12 -7.94 -16.98 -20.02
C SER A 12 -7.65 -17.57 -18.64
N PRO A 13 -7.21 -18.84 -18.55
CA PRO A 13 -6.84 -19.47 -17.29
C PRO A 13 -5.61 -18.82 -16.62
N LYS A 14 -4.94 -17.89 -17.30
CA LYS A 14 -3.80 -17.14 -16.77
C LYS A 14 -4.18 -16.02 -15.83
N TYR A 15 -5.44 -15.60 -15.85
CA TYR A 15 -5.91 -14.46 -15.06
C TYR A 15 -6.99 -14.87 -14.06
N LYS A 16 -6.77 -14.54 -12.81
CA LYS A 16 -7.78 -14.70 -11.79
C LYS A 16 -8.71 -13.48 -11.82
N ILE A 17 -10.01 -13.72 -11.79
CA ILE A 17 -11.04 -12.68 -11.73
C ILE A 17 -10.93 -11.95 -10.39
N PRO A 18 -11.04 -10.59 -10.35
CA PRO A 18 -11.06 -9.86 -9.10
C PRO A 18 -12.19 -10.33 -8.16
N GLU A 19 -11.85 -10.64 -6.93
CA GLU A 19 -12.82 -11.03 -5.91
C GLU A 19 -13.46 -9.81 -5.24
N CYS A 20 -12.73 -8.68 -5.23
CA CYS A 20 -13.20 -7.41 -4.69
C CYS A 20 -12.82 -6.25 -5.61
N ILE A 21 -13.76 -5.33 -5.81
CA ILE A 21 -13.56 -4.09 -6.55
C ILE A 21 -13.97 -2.91 -5.67
N VAL A 22 -13.04 -2.01 -5.41
CA VAL A 22 -13.32 -0.74 -4.75
C VAL A 22 -13.61 0.31 -5.83
N VAL A 23 -14.78 0.93 -5.77
CA VAL A 23 -15.16 2.06 -6.60
C VAL A 23 -15.15 3.30 -5.71
N TRP A 24 -14.14 4.15 -5.90
CA TRP A 24 -13.85 5.28 -5.03
C TRP A 24 -14.09 6.61 -5.73
N GLY A 25 -15.18 7.29 -5.36
CA GLY A 25 -15.53 8.60 -5.93
C GLY A 25 -15.83 8.57 -7.43
N TYR A 26 -15.97 7.39 -8.01
CA TYR A 26 -16.12 7.20 -9.45
C TYR A 26 -17.47 6.55 -9.78
N ASN A 27 -18.31 7.27 -10.54
CA ASN A 27 -19.59 6.75 -10.98
C ASN A 27 -19.50 6.33 -12.46
N ILE A 28 -18.81 5.24 -12.71
CA ILE A 28 -18.46 4.73 -14.05
C ILE A 28 -19.66 4.68 -15.02
N PRO A 29 -20.87 4.15 -14.63
CA PRO A 29 -22.00 4.06 -15.55
C PRO A 29 -22.52 5.41 -16.03
N ALA A 30 -22.25 6.49 -15.28
CA ALA A 30 -22.71 7.82 -15.63
C ALA A 30 -21.60 8.72 -16.20
N SER A 31 -20.32 8.45 -15.85
CA SER A 31 -19.20 9.32 -16.15
C SER A 31 -18.39 8.89 -17.38
N CYS A 32 -18.52 7.63 -17.80
CA CYS A 32 -17.79 7.09 -18.95
C CYS A 32 -18.78 6.84 -20.10
N PRO A 33 -18.81 7.67 -21.13
CA PRO A 33 -19.78 7.53 -22.23
C PRO A 33 -19.58 6.25 -23.04
N ASP A 34 -18.35 5.73 -23.11
CA ASP A 34 -18.06 4.49 -23.82
C ASP A 34 -18.43 3.25 -23.01
N ASN A 35 -18.69 3.45 -21.75
CA ASN A 35 -19.26 2.51 -20.76
C ASN A 35 -18.65 1.06 -20.72
N VAL A 36 -17.52 0.85 -21.37
CA VAL A 36 -16.86 -0.48 -21.39
C VAL A 36 -16.49 -0.91 -19.96
N PHE A 37 -15.93 -0.01 -19.17
CA PHE A 37 -15.58 -0.31 -17.78
C PHE A 37 -16.80 -0.55 -16.89
N GLY A 38 -17.88 0.21 -17.10
CA GLY A 38 -19.11 0.03 -16.34
C GLY A 38 -19.74 -1.34 -16.58
N HIS A 39 -19.85 -1.77 -17.82
CA HIS A 39 -20.34 -3.10 -18.17
C HIS A 39 -19.45 -4.19 -17.62
N TRP A 40 -18.15 -3.98 -17.65
CA TRP A 40 -17.17 -4.91 -17.15
C TRP A 40 -17.29 -5.14 -15.63
N ILE A 41 -17.40 -4.06 -14.85
CA ILE A 41 -17.62 -4.19 -13.41
C ILE A 41 -18.97 -4.87 -13.11
N ILE A 42 -20.03 -4.54 -13.86
CA ILE A 42 -21.32 -5.19 -13.72
C ILE A 42 -21.23 -6.70 -14.01
N ASP A 43 -20.47 -7.08 -15.02
CA ASP A 43 -20.26 -8.50 -15.33
C ASP A 43 -19.46 -9.21 -14.23
N LEU A 44 -18.45 -8.58 -13.69
CA LEU A 44 -17.72 -9.09 -12.52
C LEU A 44 -18.62 -9.26 -11.29
N MET A 45 -19.52 -8.30 -11.05
CA MET A 45 -20.53 -8.43 -9.98
C MET A 45 -21.44 -9.64 -10.19
N LYS A 46 -21.89 -9.89 -11.42
CA LYS A 46 -22.69 -11.08 -11.76
C LYS A 46 -21.91 -12.38 -11.52
N ARG A 47 -20.60 -12.35 -11.66
CA ARG A 47 -19.70 -13.47 -11.40
C ARG A 47 -19.30 -13.59 -9.92
N GLY A 48 -19.82 -12.74 -9.05
CA GLY A 48 -19.66 -12.82 -7.60
C GLY A 48 -18.59 -11.90 -7.00
N ALA A 49 -18.00 -10.98 -7.78
CA ALA A 49 -17.10 -9.98 -7.24
C ALA A 49 -17.83 -9.06 -6.25
N LYS A 50 -17.22 -8.85 -5.09
CA LYS A 50 -17.74 -7.97 -4.04
C LYS A 50 -17.40 -6.52 -4.39
N ILE A 51 -18.31 -5.59 -4.11
CA ILE A 51 -18.10 -4.16 -4.36
C ILE A 51 -18.00 -3.41 -3.03
N ILE A 52 -16.96 -2.61 -2.90
CA ILE A 52 -16.87 -1.56 -1.89
C ILE A 52 -17.06 -0.24 -2.62
N ALA A 53 -18.16 0.45 -2.37
CA ALA A 53 -18.41 1.77 -2.93
C ALA A 53 -18.07 2.85 -1.91
N ILE A 54 -17.22 3.79 -2.29
CA ILE A 54 -16.81 4.94 -1.49
C ILE A 54 -17.30 6.18 -2.23
N ASP A 55 -18.47 6.70 -1.83
CA ASP A 55 -19.13 7.83 -2.49
C ASP A 55 -20.04 8.53 -1.49
N PRO A 56 -20.05 9.86 -1.41
CA PRO A 56 -20.99 10.60 -0.57
C PRO A 56 -22.45 10.45 -1.01
N ARG A 57 -22.68 10.07 -2.26
CA ARG A 57 -24.01 9.88 -2.85
C ARG A 57 -24.34 8.40 -2.96
N LEU A 58 -25.63 8.08 -2.86
CA LEU A 58 -26.13 6.74 -3.17
C LEU A 58 -26.13 6.55 -4.71
N SER A 59 -24.92 6.32 -5.26
CA SER A 59 -24.72 5.99 -6.67
C SER A 59 -25.30 4.61 -7.02
N TRP A 60 -25.33 4.28 -8.32
CA TRP A 60 -25.77 2.96 -8.76
C TRP A 60 -24.94 1.84 -8.13
N PHE A 61 -23.61 2.02 -8.03
CA PHE A 61 -22.74 1.06 -7.35
C PHE A 61 -22.97 1.03 -5.84
N ALA A 62 -23.11 2.19 -5.21
CA ALA A 62 -23.37 2.29 -3.78
C ALA A 62 -24.64 1.55 -3.37
N SER A 63 -25.70 1.63 -4.21
CA SER A 63 -26.97 0.93 -3.93
C SER A 63 -26.90 -0.60 -4.05
N ARG A 64 -25.83 -1.14 -4.62
CA ARG A 64 -25.60 -2.58 -4.86
C ARG A 64 -24.30 -3.09 -4.25
N ALA A 65 -23.58 -2.23 -3.55
CA ALA A 65 -22.31 -2.56 -2.94
C ALA A 65 -22.47 -3.54 -1.78
N THR A 66 -21.50 -4.40 -1.61
CA THR A 66 -21.34 -5.21 -0.41
C THR A 66 -21.11 -4.32 0.82
N LYS A 67 -20.35 -3.24 0.61
CA LYS A 67 -20.11 -2.18 1.59
C LYS A 67 -20.21 -0.82 0.89
N TRP A 68 -20.98 0.10 1.48
CA TRP A 68 -21.03 1.49 1.07
C TRP A 68 -20.50 2.39 2.18
N LEU A 69 -19.40 3.06 1.90
CA LEU A 69 -18.79 4.03 2.80
C LEU A 69 -19.18 5.44 2.35
N ARG A 70 -20.15 6.02 3.05
CA ARG A 70 -20.65 7.38 2.78
C ARG A 70 -19.76 8.40 3.46
N LEU A 71 -18.61 8.68 2.85
CA LEU A 71 -17.67 9.63 3.44
C LEU A 71 -18.08 11.10 3.24
N ARG A 72 -17.63 11.96 4.14
CA ARG A 72 -17.67 13.40 3.94
C ARG A 72 -16.72 13.80 2.80
N PRO A 73 -17.17 14.59 1.79
CA PRO A 73 -16.31 15.02 0.69
C PRO A 73 -15.02 15.70 1.17
N GLY A 74 -13.89 15.37 0.50
CA GLY A 74 -12.58 15.91 0.84
C GLY A 74 -11.87 15.21 2.00
N THR A 75 -12.37 14.07 2.48
CA THR A 75 -11.76 13.30 3.57
C THR A 75 -11.21 11.95 3.14
N ASP A 76 -11.00 11.78 1.85
CA ASP A 76 -10.54 10.55 1.21
C ASP A 76 -9.19 10.07 1.76
N GLY A 77 -8.25 11.02 1.95
CA GLY A 77 -6.95 10.70 2.53
C GLY A 77 -7.04 10.13 3.95
N ALA A 78 -7.97 10.66 4.78
CA ALA A 78 -8.18 10.11 6.11
C ALA A 78 -8.77 8.70 6.07
N LEU A 79 -9.71 8.43 5.15
CA LEU A 79 -10.26 7.10 4.95
C LEU A 79 -9.18 6.11 4.49
N ALA A 80 -8.32 6.52 3.55
CA ALA A 80 -7.20 5.70 3.10
C ALA A 80 -6.24 5.35 4.24
N MET A 81 -5.93 6.33 5.11
CA MET A 81 -5.12 6.08 6.32
C MET A 81 -5.83 5.11 7.29
N GLY A 82 -7.16 5.16 7.39
CA GLY A 82 -7.94 4.20 8.17
C GLY A 82 -7.83 2.77 7.62
N PHE A 83 -7.90 2.59 6.30
CA PHE A 83 -7.68 1.29 5.66
C PHE A 83 -6.27 0.76 5.95
N LEU A 84 -5.25 1.61 5.78
CA LEU A 84 -3.86 1.26 6.08
C LEU A 84 -3.68 0.90 7.57
N ASN A 85 -4.33 1.64 8.48
CA ASN A 85 -4.28 1.37 9.91
C ASN A 85 -4.79 -0.04 10.24
N VAL A 86 -5.93 -0.43 9.67
CA VAL A 86 -6.46 -1.80 9.84
C VAL A 86 -5.49 -2.82 9.24
N MET A 87 -5.07 -2.64 7.99
CA MET A 87 -4.22 -3.62 7.30
C MET A 87 -2.88 -3.83 8.00
N ILE A 88 -2.27 -2.77 8.54
CA ILE A 88 -1.00 -2.87 9.26
C ILE A 88 -1.18 -3.52 10.62
N ASN A 89 -2.13 -3.04 11.43
CA ASN A 89 -2.28 -3.51 12.80
C ASN A 89 -2.86 -4.94 12.89
N GLU A 90 -3.61 -5.37 11.88
CA GLU A 90 -4.13 -6.74 11.78
C GLU A 90 -3.26 -7.65 10.89
N ARG A 91 -2.10 -7.16 10.44
CA ARG A 91 -1.12 -7.90 9.60
C ARG A 91 -1.73 -8.50 8.33
N LEU A 92 -2.59 -7.74 7.67
CA LEU A 92 -3.28 -8.15 6.44
C LEU A 92 -2.51 -7.78 5.16
N TYR A 93 -1.35 -7.12 5.28
CA TYR A 93 -0.48 -6.79 4.16
C TYR A 93 0.43 -7.97 3.77
N ASP A 94 0.93 -7.93 2.54
CA ASP A 94 1.89 -8.92 2.04
C ASP A 94 3.32 -8.47 2.41
N GLU A 95 3.92 -9.12 3.41
CA GLU A 95 5.28 -8.81 3.88
C GLU A 95 6.32 -8.97 2.76
N GLY A 96 6.20 -10.01 1.95
CA GLY A 96 7.11 -10.24 0.83
C GLY A 96 7.01 -9.18 -0.26
N PHE A 97 5.79 -8.65 -0.49
CA PHE A 97 5.60 -7.52 -1.37
C PHE A 97 6.24 -6.25 -0.81
N VAL A 98 6.01 -5.95 0.48
CA VAL A 98 6.59 -4.76 1.14
C VAL A 98 8.11 -4.82 1.11
N GLU A 99 8.69 -5.96 1.42
CA GLU A 99 10.14 -6.16 1.40
C GLU A 99 10.74 -6.01 0.00
N LYS A 100 10.12 -6.63 -1.01
CA LYS A 100 10.71 -6.71 -2.36
C LYS A 100 10.40 -5.49 -3.23
N TRP A 101 9.22 -4.89 -3.08
CA TRP A 101 8.68 -3.91 -4.03
C TRP A 101 8.54 -2.50 -3.46
N THR A 102 8.90 -2.30 -2.18
CA THR A 102 8.86 -0.98 -1.56
C THR A 102 10.22 -0.59 -0.96
N ASN A 103 10.35 0.65 -0.54
CA ASN A 103 11.52 1.12 0.21
C ASN A 103 11.40 0.89 1.73
N GLY A 104 10.47 0.05 2.15
CA GLY A 104 10.16 -0.16 3.57
C GLY A 104 11.37 -0.54 4.42
N HIS A 105 12.30 -1.32 3.87
CA HIS A 105 13.51 -1.79 4.54
C HIS A 105 14.70 -0.82 4.51
N HIS A 106 14.59 0.32 3.79
CA HIS A 106 15.66 1.31 3.77
C HIS A 106 15.77 2.00 5.13
N LEU A 107 17.00 2.36 5.51
CA LEU A 107 17.27 3.02 6.78
C LEU A 107 17.15 4.54 6.68
N ILE A 108 16.47 5.11 7.66
CA ILE A 108 16.32 6.54 7.89
C ILE A 108 17.07 6.95 9.15
N ARG A 109 17.89 7.99 9.07
CA ARG A 109 18.56 8.59 10.22
C ARG A 109 17.56 9.27 11.13
N ARG A 110 17.66 9.03 12.43
CA ARG A 110 16.75 9.65 13.41
C ARG A 110 17.04 11.13 13.64
N ASP A 111 18.29 11.53 13.52
CA ASP A 111 18.74 12.91 13.76
C ASP A 111 18.36 13.87 12.62
N THR A 112 18.45 13.41 11.37
CA THR A 112 18.20 14.26 10.19
C THR A 112 16.90 13.96 9.46
N GLY A 113 16.28 12.79 9.71
CA GLY A 113 15.13 12.32 8.96
C GLY A 113 15.44 11.96 7.51
N LYS A 114 16.72 11.81 7.13
CA LYS A 114 17.14 11.49 5.77
C LYS A 114 17.47 10.00 5.62
N LEU A 115 17.21 9.47 4.42
CA LEU A 115 17.63 8.11 4.05
C LEU A 115 19.16 8.01 4.08
N LEU A 116 19.67 6.94 4.67
CA LEU A 116 21.08 6.59 4.61
C LEU A 116 21.44 6.12 3.20
N ARG A 117 22.59 6.62 2.73
CA ARG A 117 23.15 6.30 1.41
C ARG A 117 24.50 5.60 1.59
N GLU A 118 24.92 4.86 0.57
CA GLU A 118 26.25 4.24 0.54
C GLU A 118 27.36 5.29 0.75
N SER A 119 27.20 6.48 0.15
CA SER A 119 28.12 7.62 0.31
C SER A 119 28.25 8.15 1.74
N ASP A 120 27.33 7.81 2.64
CA ASP A 120 27.42 8.15 4.06
C ASP A 120 28.32 7.17 4.83
N LEU A 121 28.44 5.93 4.32
CA LEU A 121 29.17 4.84 4.98
C LEU A 121 30.62 4.73 4.50
N VAL A 122 30.86 4.91 3.20
CA VAL A 122 32.17 4.69 2.58
C VAL A 122 32.57 5.83 1.67
N ASP A 123 33.88 6.11 1.62
CA ASP A 123 34.43 7.09 0.68
C ASP A 123 34.28 6.59 -0.76
N GLY A 124 33.81 7.50 -1.64
CA GLY A 124 33.50 7.12 -3.03
C GLY A 124 32.21 6.32 -3.22
N GLY A 125 31.46 6.07 -2.14
CA GLY A 125 30.16 5.41 -2.22
C GLY A 125 29.12 6.18 -3.05
N SER A 126 28.19 5.47 -3.66
CA SER A 126 27.14 6.05 -4.50
C SER A 126 26.09 6.79 -3.68
N GLN A 127 25.63 7.93 -4.21
CA GLN A 127 24.48 8.65 -3.64
C GLN A 127 23.14 8.06 -4.08
N SER A 128 23.11 7.20 -5.08
CA SER A 128 21.88 6.53 -5.53
C SER A 128 21.58 5.24 -4.78
N ASN A 129 22.59 4.62 -4.16
CA ASN A 129 22.42 3.38 -3.41
C ASN A 129 21.96 3.66 -1.98
N PHE A 130 21.13 2.76 -1.45
CA PHE A 130 20.53 2.88 -0.13
C PHE A 130 21.13 1.89 0.87
N VAL A 131 21.05 2.23 2.13
CA VAL A 131 21.46 1.37 3.23
C VAL A 131 20.24 0.65 3.80
N VAL A 132 20.40 -0.64 4.03
CA VAL A 132 19.45 -1.50 4.74
C VAL A 132 20.16 -2.15 5.94
N TRP A 133 19.39 -2.72 6.85
CA TRP A 133 19.95 -3.52 7.94
C TRP A 133 19.83 -5.00 7.61
N ASP A 134 20.95 -5.71 7.55
CA ASP A 134 20.96 -7.16 7.43
C ASP A 134 20.72 -7.78 8.81
N ALA A 135 19.52 -8.34 9.00
CA ALA A 135 19.09 -8.89 10.29
C ALA A 135 19.86 -10.18 10.68
N GLU A 136 20.38 -10.92 9.71
CA GLU A 136 21.11 -12.17 9.98
C GLU A 136 22.54 -11.90 10.41
N ASN A 137 23.18 -10.91 9.80
CA ASN A 137 24.58 -10.57 10.06
C ASN A 137 24.74 -9.36 10.99
N GLU A 138 23.64 -8.75 11.45
CA GLU A 138 23.60 -7.58 12.36
C GLU A 138 24.49 -6.41 11.88
N LYS A 139 24.43 -6.09 10.60
CA LYS A 139 25.25 -5.04 9.99
C LYS A 139 24.53 -4.31 8.86
N PRO A 140 25.01 -3.09 8.51
CA PRO A 140 24.54 -2.41 7.33
C PRO A 140 24.88 -3.19 6.05
N ALA A 141 23.96 -3.21 5.10
CA ALA A 141 24.15 -3.72 3.75
C ALA A 141 23.67 -2.70 2.73
N ILE A 142 24.14 -2.80 1.49
CA ILE A 142 23.84 -1.84 0.44
C ILE A 142 22.86 -2.44 -0.57
N TRP A 143 21.79 -1.69 -0.83
CA TRP A 143 20.88 -1.89 -1.92
C TRP A 143 21.31 -1.06 -3.13
N ASN A 144 21.67 -1.71 -4.23
CA ASN A 144 22.00 -1.07 -5.48
C ASN A 144 20.72 -0.74 -6.26
N SER A 145 20.38 0.54 -6.37
CA SER A 145 19.15 0.98 -7.03
C SER A 145 19.13 0.77 -8.53
N ASN A 146 20.30 0.73 -9.19
CA ASN A 146 20.38 0.54 -10.64
C ASN A 146 20.16 -0.91 -11.03
N GLU A 147 20.66 -1.83 -10.23
CA GLU A 147 20.58 -3.28 -10.47
C GLU A 147 19.38 -3.91 -9.80
N ALA A 148 18.73 -3.18 -8.87
CA ALA A 148 17.65 -3.65 -8.02
C ALA A 148 18.04 -4.92 -7.23
N GLU A 149 19.27 -4.93 -6.71
CA GLU A 149 19.86 -6.05 -5.99
C GLU A 149 20.71 -5.56 -4.81
N TYR A 150 20.96 -6.45 -3.85
CA TYR A 150 21.93 -6.21 -2.79
C TYR A 150 23.34 -6.43 -3.31
N GLN A 151 24.30 -5.57 -2.91
CA GLN A 151 25.71 -5.74 -3.28
C GLN A 151 26.32 -7.01 -2.69
N SER A 152 25.78 -7.52 -1.60
CA SER A 152 26.20 -8.78 -0.99
C SER A 152 25.15 -9.87 -1.20
N PRO A 153 25.54 -11.10 -1.51
CA PRO A 153 24.60 -12.22 -1.61
C PRO A 153 24.02 -12.56 -0.22
N LYS A 154 22.77 -13.01 -0.20
CA LYS A 154 22.09 -13.51 1.02
C LYS A 154 21.83 -12.48 2.12
N VAL A 155 21.65 -11.19 1.75
CA VAL A 155 21.16 -10.19 2.71
C VAL A 155 19.72 -10.51 3.09
N LYS A 156 19.43 -10.49 4.39
CA LYS A 156 18.07 -10.55 4.93
C LYS A 156 17.70 -9.19 5.50
N PRO A 157 17.04 -8.32 4.71
CA PRO A 157 16.76 -6.99 5.17
C PRO A 157 15.75 -7.00 6.32
N ALA A 158 16.04 -6.26 7.38
CA ALA A 158 15.07 -6.03 8.44
C ALA A 158 13.98 -5.07 7.96
N LEU A 159 12.72 -5.46 8.09
CA LEU A 159 11.59 -4.58 7.78
C LEU A 159 11.28 -3.64 8.96
N THR A 160 11.61 -4.04 10.18
CA THR A 160 11.35 -3.28 11.42
C THR A 160 12.61 -3.21 12.28
N GLY A 161 12.67 -2.24 13.17
CA GLY A 161 13.70 -2.14 14.19
C GLY A 161 14.57 -0.90 14.11
N ASN A 162 15.39 -0.76 15.16
CA ASN A 162 16.38 0.31 15.28
C ASN A 162 17.76 -0.28 15.14
N SER A 163 18.64 0.43 14.46
CA SER A 163 20.02 0.03 14.22
C SER A 163 20.97 1.17 14.50
N GLU A 164 22.15 0.85 14.99
CA GLU A 164 23.25 1.81 15.09
C GLU A 164 24.16 1.65 13.87
N VAL A 165 24.41 2.72 13.16
CA VAL A 165 25.23 2.72 11.94
C VAL A 165 26.42 3.64 12.10
N ASN A 166 27.62 3.14 11.79
CA ASN A 166 28.82 3.95 11.74
C ASN A 166 28.95 4.62 10.38
N LEU A 167 29.06 5.95 10.38
CA LEU A 167 29.32 6.73 9.18
C LEU A 167 30.82 6.73 8.86
N LYS A 168 31.17 7.11 7.64
CA LYS A 168 32.56 7.19 7.15
C LYS A 168 33.47 8.15 7.94
N ASP A 169 32.88 9.16 8.57
CA ASP A 169 33.59 10.13 9.42
C ASP A 169 33.80 9.61 10.87
N GLY A 170 33.41 8.38 11.16
CA GLY A 170 33.46 7.76 12.47
C GLY A 170 32.28 8.10 13.39
N THR A 171 31.35 8.94 12.95
CA THR A 171 30.14 9.27 13.71
C THR A 171 29.21 8.06 13.78
N ARG A 172 28.63 7.80 14.94
CA ARG A 172 27.57 6.81 15.12
C ARG A 172 26.21 7.46 15.08
N VAL A 173 25.32 6.92 14.28
CA VAL A 173 23.95 7.41 14.15
C VAL A 173 22.93 6.33 14.42
N GLN A 174 21.84 6.73 15.05
CA GLN A 174 20.69 5.85 15.21
C GLN A 174 19.82 5.95 13.94
N ALA A 175 19.47 4.80 13.41
CA ALA A 175 18.60 4.67 12.24
C ALA A 175 17.45 3.74 12.54
N ARG A 176 16.38 3.88 11.79
CA ARG A 176 15.22 2.98 11.78
C ARG A 176 14.76 2.73 10.36
N THR A 177 13.94 1.73 10.14
CA THR A 177 13.42 1.44 8.82
C THR A 177 12.38 2.47 8.37
N VAL A 178 12.25 2.65 7.06
CA VAL A 178 11.17 3.48 6.48
C VAL A 178 9.79 2.89 6.86
N TRP A 179 9.70 1.56 6.94
CA TRP A 179 8.46 0.89 7.33
C TRP A 179 8.00 1.27 8.74
N ASP A 180 8.91 1.32 9.70
CA ASP A 180 8.58 1.78 11.06
C ASP A 180 8.08 3.23 11.08
N VAL A 181 8.71 4.10 10.28
CA VAL A 181 8.27 5.50 10.13
C VAL A 181 6.87 5.56 9.52
N PHE A 182 6.61 4.76 8.50
CA PHE A 182 5.31 4.69 7.84
C PHE A 182 4.23 4.16 8.78
N CYS A 183 4.51 3.09 9.51
CA CYS A 183 3.58 2.53 10.51
C CYS A 183 3.27 3.53 11.64
N GLU A 184 4.27 4.28 12.09
CA GLU A 184 4.07 5.34 13.09
C GLU A 184 3.14 6.43 12.56
N GLU A 185 3.33 6.88 11.32
CA GLU A 185 2.46 7.89 10.71
C GLU A 185 1.03 7.38 10.51
N VAL A 186 0.86 6.15 10.03
CA VAL A 186 -0.46 5.52 9.89
C VAL A 186 -1.15 5.39 11.24
N ASN A 187 -0.43 5.08 12.31
CA ASN A 187 -0.98 4.94 13.65
C ASN A 187 -1.43 6.26 14.29
N ARG A 188 -1.10 7.41 13.70
CA ARG A 188 -1.71 8.70 14.07
C ARG A 188 -3.18 8.83 13.65
N TYR A 189 -3.64 7.89 12.82
CA TYR A 189 -5.02 7.81 12.33
C TYR A 189 -5.74 6.55 12.83
N PRO A 190 -5.96 6.41 14.14
CA PRO A 190 -6.79 5.32 14.67
C PRO A 190 -8.21 5.45 14.15
N LEU A 191 -8.95 4.33 14.06
CA LEU A 191 -10.28 4.30 13.45
C LEU A 191 -11.26 5.33 14.04
N GLY A 192 -11.23 5.57 15.35
CA GLY A 192 -12.05 6.60 15.98
C GLY A 192 -11.83 7.98 15.37
N ARG A 193 -10.56 8.39 15.23
CA ARG A 193 -10.21 9.65 14.58
C ARG A 193 -10.64 9.69 13.12
N VAL A 194 -10.46 8.59 12.40
CA VAL A 194 -10.86 8.50 10.98
C VAL A 194 -12.38 8.62 10.87
N ALA A 195 -13.14 7.95 11.74
CA ALA A 195 -14.60 8.04 11.77
C ALA A 195 -15.10 9.47 12.05
N GLU A 196 -14.48 10.19 12.98
CA GLU A 196 -14.78 11.60 13.24
C GLU A 196 -14.55 12.50 12.03
N ILE A 197 -13.43 12.29 11.31
CA ILE A 197 -13.07 13.08 10.13
C ILE A 197 -14.00 12.78 8.95
N THR A 198 -14.23 11.50 8.69
CA THR A 198 -14.92 11.01 7.48
C THR A 198 -16.42 10.90 7.63
N LEU A 199 -16.93 10.85 8.86
CA LEU A 199 -18.31 10.52 9.23
C LEU A 199 -18.73 9.09 8.83
N VAL A 200 -17.76 8.21 8.56
CA VAL A 200 -18.00 6.78 8.33
C VAL A 200 -17.81 6.04 9.65
N PRO A 201 -18.73 5.16 10.07
CA PRO A 201 -18.58 4.39 11.29
C PRO A 201 -17.31 3.54 11.31
N GLU A 202 -16.60 3.45 12.44
CA GLU A 202 -15.38 2.66 12.62
C GLU A 202 -15.54 1.21 12.13
N LYS A 203 -16.67 0.59 12.49
CA LYS A 203 -16.99 -0.77 12.09
C LYS A 203 -17.03 -0.92 10.57
N ASP A 204 -17.61 0.04 9.85
CA ASP A 204 -17.72 -0.04 8.40
C ASP A 204 -16.37 0.17 7.71
N ILE A 205 -15.52 1.04 8.25
CA ILE A 205 -14.14 1.23 7.79
C ILE A 205 -13.36 -0.07 7.96
N ARG A 206 -13.41 -0.66 9.17
CA ARG A 206 -12.71 -1.91 9.47
C ARG A 206 -13.17 -3.05 8.59
N ASP A 207 -14.47 -3.28 8.49
CA ASP A 207 -15.05 -4.36 7.69
C ASP A 207 -14.69 -4.23 6.21
N ALA A 208 -14.68 -3.01 5.67
CA ALA A 208 -14.33 -2.74 4.28
C ALA A 208 -12.83 -2.96 4.04
N ALA A 209 -11.96 -2.53 4.95
CA ALA A 209 -10.51 -2.75 4.86
C ALA A 209 -10.15 -4.24 4.90
N ILE A 210 -10.78 -5.01 5.79
CA ILE A 210 -10.59 -6.48 5.86
C ILE A 210 -11.10 -7.12 4.57
N LEU A 211 -12.31 -6.77 4.12
CA LEU A 211 -12.88 -7.30 2.89
C LEU A 211 -11.94 -7.09 1.70
N TYR A 212 -11.36 -5.88 1.58
CA TYR A 212 -10.39 -5.58 0.53
C TYR A 212 -9.10 -6.40 0.67
N ALA A 213 -8.54 -6.47 1.85
CA ALA A 213 -7.25 -7.11 2.10
C ALA A 213 -7.29 -8.64 1.94
N GLU A 214 -8.42 -9.28 2.30
CA GLU A 214 -8.60 -10.73 2.20
C GLU A 214 -9.03 -11.20 0.81
N SER A 215 -9.66 -10.33 0.02
CA SER A 215 -10.10 -10.67 -1.34
C SER A 215 -8.94 -10.51 -2.33
N LYS A 216 -8.49 -11.59 -2.95
CA LYS A 216 -7.32 -11.59 -3.85
C LYS A 216 -7.59 -12.33 -5.16
N PRO A 217 -7.45 -11.67 -6.30
CA PRO A 217 -7.03 -10.26 -6.48
C PRO A 217 -8.13 -9.26 -6.16
N ALA A 218 -7.71 -8.04 -5.79
CA ALA A 218 -8.59 -6.90 -5.62
C ALA A 218 -8.13 -5.73 -6.49
N SER A 219 -9.04 -4.80 -6.82
CA SER A 219 -8.72 -3.60 -7.58
C SER A 219 -9.40 -2.37 -6.98
N ILE A 220 -8.78 -1.21 -7.20
CA ILE A 220 -9.33 0.10 -6.83
C ILE A 220 -9.48 0.93 -8.10
N HIS A 221 -10.66 1.51 -8.29
CA HIS A 221 -10.98 2.42 -9.38
C HIS A 221 -11.43 3.76 -8.79
N TRP A 222 -10.76 4.86 -9.16
CA TRP A 222 -11.03 6.24 -8.74
C TRP A 222 -11.04 7.20 -9.91
#